data_aa5297af83580e2d4d7d6a62cbd10e70
#
_entry.id   aa5297af83580e2d4d7d6a62cbd10e70
#
_cell.length_a   1.000
_cell.length_b   1.000
_cell.length_c   1.000
_cell.angle_alpha   90.00
_cell.angle_beta   90.00
_cell.angle_gamma   90.00
#
_symmetry.space_group_name_H-M   'P 1'
#
loop_
_entity.id
_entity.type
_entity.pdbx_description
1 polymer ?
#
loop_
_entity_poly.entity_id
_entity_poly.type
_entity_poly.pdbx_seq_one_letter_code
_entity_poly.pdbx_strand_id
1 'polypeptide(L)'
;MAFYYPEPSHTFSEYLLVPGFTSEECIPDNVSLKTPLVKYRKGEEDCPISLNIPMVSAIMQAVSNDPLAVAPAKEGGLSFIYGSQSIEDEAAMVRRVKSSKAGFVISASNLTPDATLADVLALKEKNGFSTVAITEDATPTGKLLG
;
A
#
# COMPACT_ATOMS: atom_id res chain seq x y z
N MET A 1 27.60 -20.26 13.13
CA MET A 1 28.94 -19.94 12.61
C MET A 1 28.89 -18.53 12.07
N ALA A 2 29.76 -17.62 12.52
CA ALA A 2 29.79 -16.24 12.01
C ALA A 2 30.45 -16.23 10.62
N PHE A 3 29.90 -15.42 9.73
CA PHE A 3 30.43 -15.22 8.39
C PHE A 3 31.03 -13.81 8.31
N TYR A 4 32.25 -13.69 7.84
CA TYR A 4 32.93 -12.40 7.68
C TYR A 4 33.06 -12.08 6.20
N TYR A 5 32.60 -10.87 5.82
CA TYR A 5 32.86 -10.31 4.50
C TYR A 5 34.22 -9.59 4.53
N PRO A 6 35.14 -9.90 3.61
CA PRO A 6 36.45 -9.26 3.56
C PRO A 6 36.41 -7.81 3.05
N GLU A 7 35.34 -7.44 2.37
CA GLU A 7 35.17 -6.11 1.79
C GLU A 7 34.59 -5.13 2.81
N PRO A 8 34.99 -3.85 2.78
CA PRO A 8 34.41 -2.81 3.62
C PRO A 8 32.92 -2.65 3.36
N SER A 9 32.13 -2.45 4.42
CA SER A 9 30.75 -2.00 4.29
C SER A 9 30.72 -0.47 4.22
N HIS A 10 29.84 0.05 3.37
CA HIS A 10 29.67 1.49 3.18
C HIS A 10 28.25 1.92 3.52
N THR A 11 28.10 3.16 3.98
CA THR A 11 26.80 3.83 4.12
C THR A 11 26.53 4.72 2.93
N PHE A 12 25.25 5.06 2.70
CA PHE A 12 24.90 5.95 1.57
C PHE A 12 25.58 7.32 1.63
N SER A 13 25.94 7.80 2.83
CA SER A 13 26.67 9.06 3.01
C SER A 13 28.09 9.06 2.45
N GLU A 14 28.64 7.88 2.17
CA GLU A 14 30.00 7.72 1.59
C GLU A 14 30.00 7.73 0.06
N TYR A 15 28.81 7.76 -0.56
CA TYR A 15 28.66 7.75 -2.01
C TYR A 15 28.16 9.09 -2.53
N LEU A 16 28.71 9.50 -3.66
CA LEU A 16 28.20 10.62 -4.45
C LEU A 16 27.77 10.13 -5.82
N LEU A 17 26.66 10.68 -6.32
CA LEU A 17 26.26 10.43 -7.69
C LEU A 17 27.24 11.16 -8.64
N VAL A 18 27.77 10.44 -9.60
CA VAL A 18 28.55 11.04 -10.68
C VAL A 18 27.59 11.74 -11.63
N PRO A 19 27.79 13.04 -11.90
CA PRO A 19 26.96 13.76 -12.85
C PRO A 19 26.99 13.10 -14.23
N GLY A 20 25.81 12.88 -14.80
CA GLY A 20 25.64 12.38 -16.15
C GLY A 20 25.31 13.48 -17.16
N PHE A 21 25.11 13.08 -18.40
CA PHE A 21 24.63 13.98 -19.44
C PHE A 21 23.16 14.32 -19.21
N THR A 22 22.84 15.61 -19.32
CA THR A 22 21.46 16.14 -19.30
C THR A 22 21.16 16.86 -20.60
N SER A 23 19.97 16.68 -21.14
CA SER A 23 19.46 17.35 -22.33
C SER A 23 18.15 18.10 -22.00
N GLU A 24 17.65 18.86 -22.97
CA GLU A 24 16.36 19.54 -22.86
C GLU A 24 15.17 18.54 -22.68
N GLU A 25 15.37 17.29 -23.02
CA GLU A 25 14.38 16.22 -22.84
C GLU A 25 14.31 15.70 -21.41
N CYS A 26 15.30 16.01 -20.56
CA CYS A 26 15.37 15.56 -19.17
C CYS A 26 14.48 16.43 -18.26
N ILE A 27 13.20 16.52 -18.59
CA ILE A 27 12.17 17.22 -17.83
C ILE A 27 11.30 16.22 -17.06
N PRO A 28 10.65 16.62 -15.95
CA PRO A 28 9.84 15.72 -15.13
C PRO A 28 8.80 14.92 -15.89
N ASP A 29 8.17 15.51 -16.92
CA ASP A 29 7.13 14.85 -17.71
C ASP A 29 7.65 13.68 -18.55
N ASN A 30 8.94 13.66 -18.86
CA ASN A 30 9.60 12.60 -19.62
C ASN A 30 10.24 11.54 -18.71
N VAL A 31 10.23 11.72 -17.40
CA VAL A 31 10.86 10.81 -16.43
C VAL A 31 9.83 9.86 -15.85
N SER A 32 10.08 8.55 -15.95
CA SER A 32 9.30 7.53 -15.28
C SER A 32 10.02 7.03 -14.04
N LEU A 33 9.34 7.10 -12.89
CA LEU A 33 9.83 6.55 -11.63
C LEU A 33 9.41 5.08 -11.43
N LYS A 34 8.71 4.49 -12.41
CA LYS A 34 8.28 3.09 -12.35
C LYS A 34 9.48 2.17 -12.19
N THR A 35 9.47 1.38 -11.13
CA THR A 35 10.60 0.53 -10.77
C THR A 35 10.15 -0.88 -10.39
N PRO A 36 10.89 -1.94 -10.79
CA PRO A 36 10.60 -3.30 -10.36
C PRO A 36 10.95 -3.48 -8.89
N LEU A 37 10.05 -4.11 -8.13
CA LEU A 37 10.31 -4.45 -6.73
C LEU A 37 11.12 -5.75 -6.60
N VAL A 38 10.93 -6.68 -7.53
CA VAL A 38 11.60 -7.97 -7.54
C VAL A 38 12.74 -7.98 -8.55
N LYS A 39 13.72 -8.87 -8.34
CA LYS A 39 14.85 -9.05 -9.27
C LYS A 39 14.33 -9.43 -10.66
N TYR A 40 14.73 -8.68 -11.67
CA TYR A 40 14.43 -8.96 -13.05
C TYR A 40 15.69 -8.77 -13.91
N ARG A 41 15.69 -9.31 -15.11
CA ARG A 41 16.77 -9.09 -16.09
C ARG A 41 16.35 -8.00 -17.06
N LYS A 42 17.29 -7.15 -17.45
CA LYS A 42 17.06 -6.13 -18.48
C LYS A 42 16.63 -6.81 -19.80
N GLY A 43 15.49 -6.41 -20.33
CA GLY A 43 14.89 -7.01 -21.53
C GLY A 43 13.79 -8.04 -21.25
N GLU A 44 13.58 -8.42 -20.00
CA GLU A 44 12.37 -9.13 -19.58
C GLU A 44 11.28 -8.08 -19.29
N GLU A 45 10.25 -8.06 -20.14
CA GLU A 45 9.25 -6.97 -20.11
C GLU A 45 8.29 -7.05 -18.93
N ASP A 46 8.11 -8.22 -18.33
CA ASP A 46 7.12 -8.47 -17.28
C ASP A 46 7.75 -8.67 -15.90
N CYS A 47 7.93 -7.57 -15.18
CA CYS A 47 8.18 -7.65 -13.75
C CYS A 47 6.85 -7.94 -13.02
N PRO A 48 6.73 -9.06 -12.25
CA PRO A 48 5.48 -9.44 -11.58
C PRO A 48 5.03 -8.41 -10.55
N ILE A 49 5.94 -7.64 -9.96
CA ILE A 49 5.64 -6.57 -9.02
C ILE A 49 6.46 -5.33 -9.36
N SER A 50 5.79 -4.24 -9.69
CA SER A 50 6.43 -2.95 -9.92
C SER A 50 5.75 -1.86 -9.08
N LEU A 51 6.54 -0.86 -8.71
CA LEU A 51 6.09 0.34 -8.01
C LEU A 51 6.01 1.49 -8.99
N ASN A 52 5.09 2.43 -8.78
CA ASN A 52 5.02 3.65 -9.57
C ASN A 52 6.06 4.68 -9.11
N ILE A 53 6.42 4.64 -7.82
CA ILE A 53 7.54 5.40 -7.24
C ILE A 53 8.44 4.46 -6.43
N PRO A 54 9.77 4.67 -6.43
CA PRO A 54 10.73 3.80 -5.74
C PRO A 54 10.80 4.10 -4.23
N MET A 55 9.65 4.14 -3.56
CA MET A 55 9.56 4.39 -2.13
C MET A 55 8.96 3.21 -1.40
N VAL A 56 9.69 2.73 -0.39
CA VAL A 56 9.29 1.60 0.45
C VAL A 56 9.55 1.97 1.91
N SER A 57 8.58 1.70 2.79
CA SER A 57 8.77 1.98 4.22
C SER A 57 9.64 0.92 4.90
N ALA A 58 10.40 1.34 5.89
CA ALA A 58 11.20 0.43 6.70
C ALA A 58 10.31 -0.40 7.64
N ILE A 59 10.60 -1.70 7.80
CA ILE A 59 9.86 -2.65 8.64
C ILE A 59 10.13 -2.43 10.14
N MET A 60 9.76 -1.26 10.65
CA MET A 60 10.01 -0.86 12.03
C MET A 60 8.70 -0.47 12.71
N GLN A 61 8.50 -0.89 13.97
CA GLN A 61 7.29 -0.62 14.74
C GLN A 61 6.95 0.88 14.82
N ALA A 62 7.96 1.72 15.01
CA ALA A 62 7.79 3.18 15.08
C ALA A 62 7.53 3.85 13.73
N VAL A 63 7.65 3.12 12.61
CA VAL A 63 7.57 3.67 11.25
C VAL A 63 6.40 3.07 10.49
N SER A 64 6.36 1.75 10.31
CA SER A 64 5.49 1.07 9.34
C SER A 64 4.23 0.49 9.98
N ASN A 65 3.39 1.35 10.49
CA ASN A 65 2.01 1.02 10.90
C ASN A 65 1.01 1.21 9.74
N ASP A 66 -0.25 0.91 9.99
CA ASP A 66 -1.32 1.03 9.00
C ASP A 66 -1.54 2.48 8.49
N PRO A 67 -1.53 3.56 9.32
CA PRO A 67 -1.62 4.91 8.80
C PRO A 67 -0.49 5.27 7.83
N LEU A 68 0.76 4.91 8.17
CA LEU A 68 1.88 5.15 7.26
C LEU A 68 1.78 4.31 6.00
N ALA A 69 1.33 3.05 6.09
CA ALA A 69 1.23 2.17 4.93
C ALA A 69 0.26 2.70 3.86
N VAL A 70 -0.77 3.44 4.27
CA VAL A 70 -1.72 4.09 3.34
C VAL A 70 -1.07 5.22 2.56
N ALA A 71 -0.16 5.99 3.16
CA ALA A 71 0.45 7.14 2.51
C ALA A 71 1.29 6.75 1.26
N PRO A 72 2.33 5.88 1.35
CA PRO A 72 3.06 5.43 0.18
C PRO A 72 2.18 4.72 -0.84
N ALA A 73 1.17 3.95 -0.39
CA ALA A 73 0.27 3.25 -1.30
C ALA A 73 -0.53 4.21 -2.20
N LYS A 74 -0.92 5.38 -1.69
CA LYS A 74 -1.60 6.41 -2.49
C LYS A 74 -0.70 7.04 -3.55
N GLU A 75 0.60 7.09 -3.29
CA GLU A 75 1.61 7.64 -4.21
C GLU A 75 2.20 6.57 -5.14
N GLY A 76 1.81 5.30 -4.98
CA GLY A 76 2.29 4.20 -5.80
C GLY A 76 3.55 3.50 -5.29
N GLY A 77 3.89 3.74 -4.03
CA GLY A 77 4.94 3.03 -3.29
C GLY A 77 4.42 1.79 -2.55
N LEU A 78 5.22 1.26 -1.63
CA LEU A 78 4.91 0.06 -0.85
C LEU A 78 5.29 0.26 0.61
N SER A 79 4.59 -0.44 1.51
CA SER A 79 4.97 -0.54 2.91
C SER A 79 5.08 -1.98 3.36
N PHE A 80 6.08 -2.27 4.19
CA PHE A 80 6.19 -3.50 4.96
C PHE A 80 5.73 -3.23 6.39
N ILE A 81 4.57 -3.78 6.77
CA ILE A 81 4.07 -3.66 8.14
C ILE A 81 4.98 -4.45 9.07
N TYR A 82 5.28 -3.89 10.24
CA TYR A 82 6.17 -4.54 11.19
C TYR A 82 5.57 -5.83 11.77
N GLY A 83 6.39 -6.88 11.89
CA GLY A 83 5.99 -8.21 12.37
C GLY A 83 6.17 -8.44 13.88
N SER A 84 6.62 -7.43 14.66
CA SER A 84 6.78 -7.55 16.13
C SER A 84 5.46 -7.32 16.86
N GLN A 85 4.44 -8.10 16.50
CA GLN A 85 3.09 -8.07 17.04
C GLN A 85 2.41 -9.43 16.88
N SER A 86 1.16 -9.57 17.36
CA SER A 86 0.39 -10.80 17.14
C SER A 86 -0.03 -10.93 15.66
N ILE A 87 -0.28 -12.16 15.22
CA ILE A 87 -0.79 -12.43 13.86
C ILE A 87 -2.12 -11.72 13.63
N GLU A 88 -2.97 -11.69 14.66
CA GLU A 88 -4.29 -11.06 14.63
C GLU A 88 -4.18 -9.54 14.44
N ASP A 89 -3.25 -8.89 15.15
CA ASP A 89 -3.03 -7.44 15.07
C ASP A 89 -2.45 -7.05 13.71
N GLU A 90 -1.45 -7.79 13.20
CA GLU A 90 -0.88 -7.55 11.88
C GLU A 90 -1.93 -7.75 10.78
N ALA A 91 -2.70 -8.83 10.85
CA ALA A 91 -3.81 -9.07 9.92
C ALA A 91 -4.87 -7.95 9.98
N ALA A 92 -5.15 -7.41 11.15
CA ALA A 92 -6.06 -6.29 11.31
C ALA A 92 -5.49 -5.01 10.67
N MET A 93 -4.19 -4.72 10.84
CA MET A 93 -3.51 -3.60 10.17
C MET A 93 -3.59 -3.74 8.65
N VAL A 94 -3.28 -4.92 8.11
CA VAL A 94 -3.38 -5.18 6.65
C VAL A 94 -4.80 -4.96 6.15
N ARG A 95 -5.83 -5.43 6.88
CA ARG A 95 -7.23 -5.18 6.52
C ARG A 95 -7.55 -3.70 6.48
N ARG A 96 -7.11 -2.91 7.48
CA ARG A 96 -7.32 -1.44 7.51
C ARG A 96 -6.65 -0.77 6.31
N VAL A 97 -5.42 -1.14 5.97
CA VAL A 97 -4.73 -0.61 4.78
C VAL A 97 -5.50 -0.96 3.50
N LYS A 98 -5.88 -2.23 3.35
CA LYS A 98 -6.60 -2.70 2.15
C LYS A 98 -8.02 -2.13 2.02
N SER A 99 -8.66 -1.78 3.13
CA SER A 99 -9.95 -1.11 3.15
C SER A 99 -9.88 0.41 3.02
N SER A 100 -8.66 0.99 3.05
CA SER A 100 -8.47 2.42 2.88
C SER A 100 -8.86 2.86 1.46
N LYS A 101 -9.63 3.93 1.38
CA LYS A 101 -10.24 4.41 0.14
C LYS A 101 -9.23 5.11 -0.76
N ALA A 102 -9.06 4.61 -1.98
CA ALA A 102 -8.39 5.29 -3.08
C ALA A 102 -9.40 5.54 -4.22
N GLY A 103 -10.39 6.41 -3.98
CA GLY A 103 -11.33 6.88 -5.01
C GLY A 103 -12.52 5.95 -5.33
N PHE A 104 -12.30 4.68 -5.59
CA PHE A 104 -13.37 3.70 -5.78
C PHE A 104 -13.43 2.73 -4.61
N VAL A 105 -14.63 2.57 -4.03
CA VAL A 105 -14.82 1.75 -2.83
C VAL A 105 -15.56 0.49 -3.22
N ILE A 106 -14.89 -0.65 -3.09
CA ILE A 106 -15.62 -1.88 -2.80
C ILE A 106 -15.93 -1.81 -1.31
N SER A 107 -17.12 -1.33 -0.97
CA SER A 107 -17.51 -1.13 0.41
C SER A 107 -17.75 -2.48 1.07
N ALA A 108 -17.04 -2.75 2.17
CA ALA A 108 -17.44 -3.81 3.09
C ALA A 108 -18.64 -3.39 3.97
N SER A 109 -19.15 -2.18 3.79
CA SER A 109 -20.29 -1.61 4.51
C SER A 109 -21.53 -1.65 3.63
N ASN A 110 -22.04 -2.86 3.42
CA ASN A 110 -23.28 -3.08 2.67
C ASN A 110 -24.34 -3.65 3.61
N LEU A 111 -25.59 -3.21 3.43
CA LEU A 111 -26.75 -3.72 4.14
C LEU A 111 -27.86 -4.00 3.14
N THR A 112 -28.81 -4.84 3.55
CA THR A 112 -30.06 -5.05 2.80
C THR A 112 -31.05 -3.93 3.09
N PRO A 113 -32.09 -3.75 2.25
CA PRO A 113 -33.14 -2.74 2.48
C PRO A 113 -33.90 -2.90 3.79
N ASP A 114 -33.91 -4.11 4.35
CA ASP A 114 -34.61 -4.42 5.61
C ASP A 114 -33.79 -4.07 6.87
N ALA A 115 -32.53 -3.60 6.70
CA ALA A 115 -31.66 -3.25 7.81
C ALA A 115 -32.17 -2.01 8.56
N THR A 116 -31.97 -2.02 9.86
CA THR A 116 -32.40 -0.94 10.76
C THR A 116 -31.30 0.12 10.92
N LEU A 117 -31.64 1.29 11.45
CA LEU A 117 -30.67 2.32 11.81
C LEU A 117 -29.65 1.81 12.86
N ALA A 118 -30.06 0.92 13.74
CA ALA A 118 -29.16 0.30 14.70
C ALA A 118 -28.08 -0.55 14.00
N ASP A 119 -28.43 -1.28 12.95
CA ASP A 119 -27.48 -2.05 12.16
C ASP A 119 -26.48 -1.14 11.44
N VAL A 120 -26.93 0.01 10.93
CA VAL A 120 -26.05 1.02 10.32
C VAL A 120 -25.06 1.56 11.34
N LEU A 121 -25.50 1.87 12.56
CA LEU A 121 -24.65 2.38 13.61
C LEU A 121 -23.62 1.34 14.06
N ALA A 122 -24.03 0.09 14.24
CA ALA A 122 -23.14 -1.02 14.58
C ALA A 122 -22.09 -1.26 13.47
N LEU A 123 -22.50 -1.18 12.21
CA LEU A 123 -21.59 -1.32 11.09
C LEU A 123 -20.59 -0.16 11.00
N LYS A 124 -21.02 1.06 11.31
CA LYS A 124 -20.17 2.25 11.40
C LYS A 124 -19.12 2.10 12.51
N GLU A 125 -19.51 1.65 13.69
CA GLU A 125 -18.57 1.39 14.80
C GLU A 125 -17.54 0.33 14.42
N LYS A 126 -17.98 -0.75 13.77
CA LYS A 126 -17.12 -1.86 13.36
C LYS A 126 -16.13 -1.47 12.27
N ASN A 127 -16.56 -0.74 11.26
CA ASN A 127 -15.79 -0.48 10.04
C ASN A 127 -15.25 0.94 9.93
N GLY A 128 -15.72 1.88 10.77
CA GLY A 128 -15.31 3.28 10.77
C GLY A 128 -15.82 4.10 9.57
N PHE A 129 -16.72 3.55 8.74
CA PHE A 129 -17.25 4.25 7.58
C PHE A 129 -18.60 4.92 7.87
N SER A 130 -18.78 6.13 7.33
CA SER A 130 -20.05 6.88 7.46
C SER A 130 -21.00 6.67 6.27
N THR A 131 -20.54 6.01 5.22
CA THR A 131 -21.34 5.69 4.02
C THR A 131 -21.59 4.20 3.98
N VAL A 132 -22.84 3.82 3.83
CA VAL A 132 -23.30 2.43 3.73
C VAL A 132 -24.06 2.29 2.43
N ALA A 133 -23.68 1.32 1.62
CA ALA A 133 -24.43 0.99 0.40
C ALA A 133 -25.56 0.02 0.75
N ILE A 134 -26.74 0.25 0.18
CA ILE A 134 -27.85 -0.70 0.26
C ILE A 134 -27.81 -1.55 -1.01
N THR A 135 -27.58 -2.84 -0.82
CA THR A 135 -27.54 -3.83 -1.89
C THR A 135 -28.56 -4.92 -1.65
N GLU A 136 -28.93 -5.63 -2.72
CA GLU A 136 -29.95 -6.67 -2.65
C GLU A 136 -29.65 -7.79 -1.65
N ASP A 137 -28.36 -8.11 -1.49
CA ASP A 137 -27.85 -9.24 -0.71
C ASP A 137 -26.82 -8.88 0.36
N ALA A 138 -26.65 -7.58 0.68
CA ALA A 138 -25.62 -7.05 1.57
C ALA A 138 -24.16 -7.40 1.16
N THR A 139 -23.93 -7.74 -0.11
CA THR A 139 -22.58 -8.02 -0.63
C THR A 139 -22.03 -6.86 -1.47
N PRO A 140 -20.69 -6.74 -1.60
CA PRO A 140 -20.06 -5.73 -2.47
C PRO A 140 -20.37 -5.92 -3.96
N THR A 141 -20.80 -7.11 -4.35
CA THR A 141 -21.15 -7.49 -5.74
C THR A 141 -22.65 -7.54 -5.99
N GLY A 142 -23.46 -7.37 -4.95
CA GLY A 142 -24.90 -7.31 -5.05
C GLY A 142 -25.37 -6.08 -5.81
N LYS A 143 -26.58 -6.17 -6.37
CA LYS A 143 -27.20 -5.05 -7.08
C LYS A 143 -27.39 -3.87 -6.12
N LEU A 144 -26.85 -2.70 -6.46
CA LEU A 144 -27.03 -1.48 -5.69
C LEU A 144 -28.46 -0.99 -5.78
N LEU A 145 -29.07 -0.73 -4.62
CA LEU A 145 -30.44 -0.25 -4.47
C LEU A 145 -30.49 1.17 -3.88
N GLY A 146 -29.47 1.56 -3.11
CA GLY A 146 -29.37 2.88 -2.49
C GLY A 146 -28.05 3.13 -1.76
#